data_c68d25b934fcab01fe1b3f17512a7b06
#
_entry.id   c68d25b934fcab01fe1b3f17512a7b06
#
_cell.length_a   1.000
_cell.length_b   1.000
_cell.length_c   1.000
_cell.angle_alpha   90.00
_cell.angle_beta   90.00
_cell.angle_gamma   90.00
#
_symmetry.space_group_name_H-M   'P 1'
#
loop_
_entity.id
_entity.type
_entity.pdbx_description
1 polymer ?
#
loop_
_entity_poly.entity_id
_entity_poly.type
_entity_poly.pdbx_seq_one_letter_code
_entity_poly.pdbx_strand_id
1 'polypeptide(L)'
;MQELGYRPCVGVMLVNAEGKVFVGRRIDTKEGDWWQMPQGGVDEGEDLDTAMMRELHEETGAKPEHISVLKAMDEPVRYDLPDELIGKLWGGKYRGQEQVWYLARFKGTDDDIDLDAHDPAEFCDYKWVDADELPELIIPFKKRVYRQVVEAFRDLV
;
A
#
# COMPACT_ATOMS: atom_id res chain seq x y z
N MET A 1 -20.02 23.85 10.34
CA MET A 1 -19.51 23.06 9.25
C MET A 1 -18.57 22.00 9.82
N GLN A 2 -18.82 20.74 9.48
CA GLN A 2 -18.04 19.65 10.04
C GLN A 2 -16.78 19.41 9.21
N GLU A 3 -15.64 19.39 9.88
CA GLU A 3 -14.37 19.14 9.23
C GLU A 3 -14.21 17.65 8.98
N LEU A 4 -13.80 17.28 7.76
CA LEU A 4 -13.58 15.86 7.40
C LEU A 4 -12.26 15.36 8.00
N GLY A 5 -12.29 14.13 8.51
CA GLY A 5 -11.10 13.46 9.03
C GLY A 5 -10.35 12.66 7.96
N TYR A 6 -9.38 11.89 8.42
CA TYR A 6 -8.58 11.01 7.58
C TYR A 6 -9.02 9.56 7.74
N ARG A 7 -9.04 8.82 6.63
CA ARG A 7 -9.35 7.39 6.65
C ARG A 7 -8.14 6.61 7.15
N PRO A 8 -8.28 5.81 8.24
CA PRO A 8 -7.16 5.01 8.72
C PRO A 8 -6.84 3.86 7.76
N CYS A 9 -5.56 3.76 7.38
CA CYS A 9 -5.08 2.78 6.41
C CYS A 9 -3.73 2.22 6.82
N VAL A 10 -3.37 1.11 6.19
CA VAL A 10 -2.05 0.49 6.33
C VAL A 10 -1.45 0.30 4.95
N GLY A 11 -0.13 0.31 4.86
CA GLY A 11 0.58 0.02 3.63
C GLY A 11 1.78 -0.88 3.92
N VAL A 12 2.24 -1.61 2.91
CA VAL A 12 3.36 -2.54 3.08
C VAL A 12 4.37 -2.34 1.97
N MET A 13 5.61 -2.06 2.36
CA MET A 13 6.75 -2.19 1.46
C MET A 13 7.24 -3.64 1.56
N LEU A 14 6.81 -4.47 0.62
CA LEU A 14 7.14 -5.89 0.59
C LEU A 14 8.38 -6.09 -0.26
N VAL A 15 9.44 -6.61 0.34
CA VAL A 15 10.77 -6.70 -0.28
C VAL A 15 11.18 -8.16 -0.44
N ASN A 16 11.60 -8.55 -1.64
CA ASN A 16 12.07 -9.92 -1.88
C ASN A 16 13.53 -10.10 -1.46
N ALA A 17 14.08 -11.31 -1.67
CA ALA A 17 15.44 -11.64 -1.28
C ALA A 17 16.51 -10.81 -2.01
N GLU A 18 16.15 -10.21 -3.13
CA GLU A 18 17.07 -9.39 -3.94
C GLU A 18 16.99 -7.90 -3.59
N GLY A 19 16.17 -7.54 -2.59
CA GLY A 19 16.00 -6.15 -2.19
C GLY A 19 15.05 -5.36 -3.08
N LYS A 20 14.27 -6.03 -3.92
CA LYS A 20 13.30 -5.37 -4.81
C LYS A 20 11.94 -5.31 -4.13
N VAL A 21 11.17 -4.28 -4.47
CA VAL A 21 9.87 -3.98 -3.85
C VAL A 21 8.73 -4.39 -4.76
N PHE A 22 7.71 -5.03 -4.17
CA PHE A 22 6.49 -5.41 -4.87
C PHE A 22 5.66 -4.18 -5.21
N VAL A 23 5.24 -4.07 -6.48
CA VAL A 23 4.21 -3.12 -6.89
C VAL A 23 3.19 -3.83 -7.77
N GLY A 24 1.92 -3.47 -7.59
CA GLY A 24 0.82 -3.99 -8.37
C GLY A 24 0.20 -2.90 -9.22
N ARG A 25 -0.28 -3.29 -10.39
CA ARG A 25 -1.02 -2.40 -11.27
C ARG A 25 -2.51 -2.54 -10.99
N ARG A 26 -3.17 -1.45 -10.67
CA ARG A 26 -4.61 -1.49 -10.33
C ARG A 26 -5.47 -1.81 -11.55
N ILE A 27 -6.50 -2.63 -11.32
CA ILE A 27 -7.47 -3.00 -12.35
C ILE A 27 -8.32 -1.80 -12.78
N ASP A 28 -8.67 -0.93 -11.81
CA ASP A 28 -9.59 0.18 -12.01
C ASP A 28 -8.94 1.47 -12.53
N THR A 29 -7.66 1.43 -12.88
CA THR A 29 -6.98 2.61 -13.40
C THR A 29 -7.43 2.88 -14.84
N LYS A 30 -8.08 4.02 -15.04
CA LYS A 30 -8.61 4.41 -16.37
C LYS A 30 -7.63 5.22 -17.19
N GLU A 31 -6.74 5.94 -16.55
CA GLU A 31 -5.75 6.80 -17.19
C GLU A 31 -4.38 6.53 -16.60
N GLY A 32 -3.40 6.39 -17.47
CA GLY A 32 -2.03 6.18 -17.06
C GLY A 32 -1.76 4.75 -16.61
N ASP A 33 -0.49 4.48 -16.42
CA ASP A 33 0.01 3.17 -16.05
C ASP A 33 0.62 3.30 -14.65
N TRP A 34 -0.26 3.29 -13.63
CA TRP A 34 0.15 3.52 -12.26
C TRP A 34 0.35 2.21 -11.52
N TRP A 35 1.45 2.14 -10.80
CA TRP A 35 1.84 0.98 -9.99
C TRP A 35 1.94 1.40 -8.54
N GLN A 36 1.46 0.57 -7.63
CA GLN A 36 1.44 0.91 -6.22
C GLN A 36 1.84 -0.27 -5.33
N MET A 37 2.35 0.08 -4.15
CA MET A 37 2.57 -0.91 -3.10
C MET A 37 1.23 -1.33 -2.50
N PRO A 38 1.15 -2.54 -1.92
CA PRO A 38 -0.09 -2.97 -1.25
C PRO A 38 -0.49 -2.00 -0.14
N GLN A 39 -1.77 -1.65 -0.10
CA GLN A 39 -2.30 -0.79 0.96
C GLN A 39 -3.82 -0.91 0.98
N GLY A 40 -4.42 -0.61 2.12
CA GLY A 40 -5.86 -0.63 2.26
C GLY A 40 -6.34 -0.09 3.58
N GLY A 41 -7.65 -0.03 3.74
CA GLY A 41 -8.29 0.52 4.95
C GLY A 41 -8.23 -0.43 6.13
N VAL A 42 -8.25 0.16 7.32
CA VAL A 42 -8.37 -0.57 8.59
C VAL A 42 -9.85 -0.62 8.94
N ASP A 43 -10.35 -1.83 9.22
CA ASP A 43 -11.76 -1.99 9.62
C ASP A 43 -11.96 -1.54 11.06
N GLU A 44 -13.18 -1.14 11.38
CA GLU A 44 -13.51 -0.73 12.74
C GLU A 44 -13.22 -1.85 13.72
N GLY A 45 -12.45 -1.54 14.77
CA GLY A 45 -12.08 -2.51 15.79
C GLY A 45 -10.92 -3.42 15.42
N GLU A 46 -10.39 -3.30 14.21
CA GLU A 46 -9.27 -4.11 13.74
C GLU A 46 -7.95 -3.46 14.16
N ASP A 47 -7.00 -4.26 14.68
CA ASP A 47 -5.68 -3.72 14.97
C ASP A 47 -4.85 -3.59 13.69
N LEU A 48 -3.83 -2.73 13.73
CA LEU A 48 -3.03 -2.41 12.55
C LEU A 48 -2.28 -3.61 11.97
N ASP A 49 -1.72 -4.46 12.82
CA ASP A 49 -0.99 -5.64 12.35
C ASP A 49 -1.90 -6.62 11.63
N THR A 50 -3.11 -6.81 12.14
CA THR A 50 -4.12 -7.67 11.50
C THR A 50 -4.55 -7.08 10.17
N ALA A 51 -4.80 -5.77 10.12
CA ALA A 51 -5.18 -5.09 8.88
C ALA A 51 -4.08 -5.21 7.83
N MET A 52 -2.83 -5.03 8.24
CA MET A 52 -1.69 -5.13 7.34
C MET A 52 -1.60 -6.51 6.70
N MET A 53 -1.69 -7.58 7.51
CA MET A 53 -1.61 -8.96 7.00
C MET A 53 -2.80 -9.30 6.11
N ARG A 54 -4.01 -8.84 6.50
CA ARG A 54 -5.22 -9.07 5.71
C ARG A 54 -5.13 -8.42 4.34
N GLU A 55 -4.77 -7.13 4.31
CA GLU A 55 -4.65 -6.40 3.04
C GLU A 55 -3.55 -6.98 2.16
N LEU A 56 -2.43 -7.35 2.75
CA LEU A 56 -1.33 -7.95 2.00
C LEU A 56 -1.76 -9.27 1.36
N HIS A 57 -2.46 -10.11 2.11
CA HIS A 57 -2.98 -11.37 1.58
C HIS A 57 -4.02 -11.15 0.47
N GLU A 58 -4.96 -10.23 0.69
CA GLU A 58 -6.01 -9.95 -0.30
C GLU A 58 -5.43 -9.45 -1.62
N GLU A 59 -4.39 -8.64 -1.56
CA GLU A 59 -3.83 -8.01 -2.76
C GLU A 59 -2.75 -8.82 -3.45
N THR A 60 -1.99 -9.62 -2.70
CA THR A 60 -0.83 -10.34 -3.25
C THR A 60 -0.92 -11.86 -3.16
N GLY A 61 -1.80 -12.39 -2.33
CA GLY A 61 -1.87 -13.82 -2.04
C GLY A 61 -0.83 -14.29 -1.04
N ALA A 62 0.09 -13.45 -0.60
CA ALA A 62 1.12 -13.82 0.35
C ALA A 62 0.51 -14.23 1.69
N LYS A 63 0.98 -15.33 2.26
CA LYS A 63 0.49 -15.85 3.52
C LYS A 63 1.42 -15.43 4.68
N PRO A 64 0.94 -15.47 5.93
CA PRO A 64 1.78 -15.09 7.08
C PRO A 64 3.12 -15.82 7.13
N GLU A 65 3.16 -17.09 6.74
CA GLU A 65 4.39 -17.90 6.71
C GLU A 65 5.42 -17.39 5.70
N HIS A 66 4.99 -16.59 4.71
CA HIS A 66 5.86 -16.00 3.69
C HIS A 66 6.39 -14.62 4.09
N ILE A 67 5.96 -14.09 5.23
CA ILE A 67 6.19 -12.68 5.59
C ILE A 67 6.96 -12.58 6.89
N SER A 68 8.02 -11.75 6.89
CA SER A 68 8.73 -11.36 8.10
C SER A 68 8.67 -9.83 8.20
N VAL A 69 7.95 -9.30 9.18
CA VAL A 69 7.86 -7.86 9.39
C VAL A 69 9.17 -7.36 10.00
N LEU A 70 9.83 -6.43 9.32
CA LEU A 70 11.12 -5.91 9.76
C LEU A 70 10.99 -4.62 10.57
N LYS A 71 10.03 -3.77 10.19
CA LYS A 71 9.84 -2.49 10.87
C LYS A 71 8.47 -1.91 10.51
N ALA A 72 7.90 -1.14 11.44
CA ALA A 72 6.77 -0.27 11.16
C ALA A 72 7.24 1.17 11.32
N MET A 73 6.68 2.11 10.54
CA MET A 73 6.98 3.52 10.72
C MET A 73 6.44 3.99 12.06
N ASP A 74 7.23 4.82 12.77
CA ASP A 74 6.85 5.32 14.10
C ASP A 74 5.66 6.26 14.04
N GLU A 75 5.53 6.99 12.93
CA GLU A 75 4.46 7.96 12.75
C GLU A 75 3.71 7.69 11.45
N PRO A 76 2.39 7.90 11.42
CA PRO A 76 1.63 7.73 10.18
C PRO A 76 1.95 8.82 9.17
N VAL A 77 1.75 8.49 7.90
CA VAL A 77 1.87 9.43 6.79
C VAL A 77 0.47 9.82 6.36
N ARG A 78 0.22 11.11 6.23
CA ARG A 78 -1.08 11.62 5.80
C ARG A 78 -0.97 12.24 4.43
N TYR A 79 -2.03 12.07 3.63
CA TYR A 79 -2.19 12.86 2.42
C TYR A 79 -3.65 13.27 2.26
N ASP A 80 -3.84 14.42 1.61
CA ASP A 80 -5.17 14.92 1.31
C ASP A 80 -5.54 14.56 -0.12
N LEU A 81 -6.82 14.25 -0.34
CA LEU A 81 -7.32 14.08 -1.69
C LEU A 81 -7.26 15.41 -2.44
N PRO A 82 -7.04 15.38 -3.78
CA PRO A 82 -7.26 16.57 -4.59
C PRO A 82 -8.69 17.09 -4.37
N ASP A 83 -8.88 18.40 -4.43
CA ASP A 83 -10.18 19.03 -4.15
C ASP A 83 -11.32 18.42 -4.95
N GLU A 84 -11.05 18.05 -6.20
CA GLU A 84 -12.07 17.46 -7.08
C GLU A 84 -12.52 16.06 -6.65
N LEU A 85 -11.76 15.38 -5.78
CA LEU A 85 -12.09 14.05 -5.28
C LEU A 85 -12.71 14.08 -3.88
N ILE A 86 -12.53 15.18 -3.13
CA ILE A 86 -13.14 15.30 -1.80
C ILE A 86 -14.66 15.26 -1.97
N GLY A 87 -15.32 14.42 -1.17
CA GLY A 87 -16.76 14.23 -1.24
C GLY A 87 -17.20 13.16 -2.23
N LYS A 88 -16.31 12.65 -3.07
CA LYS A 88 -16.64 11.65 -4.10
C LYS A 88 -16.20 10.24 -3.74
N LEU A 89 -15.10 10.12 -3.00
CA LEU A 89 -14.58 8.81 -2.58
C LEU A 89 -15.01 8.49 -1.16
N TRP A 90 -15.09 7.21 -0.84
CA TRP A 90 -15.40 6.69 0.50
C TRP A 90 -16.67 7.30 1.11
N GLY A 91 -17.69 7.52 0.27
CA GLY A 91 -18.96 8.10 0.72
C GLY A 91 -18.87 9.55 1.15
N GLY A 92 -17.82 10.26 0.77
CA GLY A 92 -17.62 11.66 1.13
C GLY A 92 -17.23 11.91 2.57
N LYS A 93 -16.81 10.85 3.30
CA LYS A 93 -16.55 10.94 4.75
C LYS A 93 -15.16 11.46 5.11
N TYR A 94 -14.21 11.43 4.18
CA TYR A 94 -12.81 11.69 4.50
C TYR A 94 -12.19 12.70 3.55
N ARG A 95 -11.24 13.45 4.07
CA ARG A 95 -10.44 14.39 3.27
C ARG A 95 -9.20 13.76 2.68
N GLY A 96 -8.81 12.58 3.15
CA GLY A 96 -7.62 11.87 2.71
C GLY A 96 -7.41 10.61 3.54
N GLN A 97 -6.18 10.12 3.57
CA GLN A 97 -5.81 8.93 4.33
C GLN A 97 -4.70 9.21 5.33
N GLU A 98 -4.78 8.52 6.45
CA GLU A 98 -3.69 8.43 7.43
C GLU A 98 -3.17 7.01 7.36
N GLN A 99 -1.92 6.83 6.91
CA GLN A 99 -1.35 5.52 6.60
C GLN A 99 -0.22 5.17 7.54
N VAL A 100 -0.28 3.97 8.12
CA VAL A 100 0.86 3.39 8.84
C VAL A 100 1.53 2.39 7.90
N TRP A 101 2.82 2.60 7.63
CA TRP A 101 3.55 1.77 6.68
C TRP A 101 4.47 0.79 7.39
N TYR A 102 4.54 -0.42 6.85
CA TYR A 102 5.36 -1.52 7.34
C TYR A 102 6.39 -1.89 6.29
N LEU A 103 7.58 -2.27 6.73
CA LEU A 103 8.57 -2.92 5.90
C LEU A 103 8.55 -4.40 6.21
N ALA A 104 8.33 -5.23 5.19
CA ALA A 104 8.24 -6.68 5.36
C ALA A 104 9.10 -7.40 4.33
N ARG A 105 9.74 -8.49 4.75
CA ARG A 105 10.52 -9.36 3.88
C ARG A 105 9.61 -10.48 3.35
N PHE A 106 9.60 -10.66 2.03
CA PHE A 106 8.91 -11.77 1.40
C PHE A 106 9.87 -12.95 1.31
N LYS A 107 9.49 -14.05 1.96
CA LYS A 107 10.31 -15.28 2.04
C LYS A 107 9.85 -16.35 1.05
N GLY A 108 8.78 -16.10 0.31
CA GLY A 108 8.28 -17.00 -0.72
C GLY A 108 8.90 -16.76 -2.08
N THR A 109 8.29 -17.36 -3.09
CA THR A 109 8.68 -17.19 -4.49
C THR A 109 7.51 -16.57 -5.26
N ASP A 110 7.74 -16.25 -6.55
CA ASP A 110 6.66 -15.71 -7.38
C ASP A 110 5.47 -16.67 -7.49
N ASP A 111 5.69 -17.97 -7.31
CA ASP A 111 4.61 -18.95 -7.30
C ASP A 111 3.65 -18.77 -6.13
N ASP A 112 4.09 -18.09 -5.08
CA ASP A 112 3.27 -17.81 -3.90
C ASP A 112 2.45 -16.53 -4.05
N ILE A 113 2.67 -15.77 -5.11
CA ILE A 113 1.91 -14.56 -5.42
C ILE A 113 0.65 -14.97 -6.19
N ASP A 114 -0.51 -14.51 -5.70
CA ASP A 114 -1.80 -14.79 -6.32
C ASP A 114 -2.66 -13.53 -6.26
N LEU A 115 -2.71 -12.81 -7.36
CA LEU A 115 -3.48 -11.56 -7.44
C LEU A 115 -4.98 -11.78 -7.35
N ASP A 116 -5.44 -13.01 -7.54
CA ASP A 116 -6.85 -13.39 -7.47
C ASP A 116 -7.24 -14.01 -6.12
N ALA A 117 -6.38 -13.91 -5.11
CA ALA A 117 -6.65 -14.49 -3.79
C ALA A 117 -7.91 -13.92 -3.14
N HIS A 118 -8.29 -12.71 -3.49
CA HIS A 118 -9.50 -12.04 -3.02
C HIS A 118 -10.36 -11.61 -4.20
N ASP A 119 -11.67 -11.70 -4.06
CA ASP A 119 -12.63 -11.31 -5.10
C ASP A 119 -13.47 -10.12 -4.60
N PRO A 120 -13.45 -8.95 -5.27
CA PRO A 120 -12.73 -8.67 -6.52
C PRO A 120 -11.24 -8.43 -6.31
N ALA A 121 -10.44 -8.77 -7.32
CA ALA A 121 -9.00 -8.53 -7.30
C ALA A 121 -8.71 -7.02 -7.40
N GLU A 122 -7.66 -6.57 -6.68
CA GLU A 122 -7.20 -5.18 -6.72
C GLU A 122 -6.26 -4.93 -7.90
N PHE A 123 -5.39 -5.90 -8.17
CA PHE A 123 -4.33 -5.76 -9.17
C PHE A 123 -4.52 -6.72 -10.34
N CYS A 124 -4.17 -6.26 -11.54
CA CYS A 124 -4.20 -7.09 -12.74
C CYS A 124 -2.81 -7.58 -13.14
N ASP A 125 -1.75 -7.02 -12.54
CA ASP A 125 -0.37 -7.38 -12.82
C ASP A 125 0.50 -6.97 -11.63
N TYR A 126 1.72 -7.50 -11.56
CA TYR A 126 2.68 -7.09 -10.55
C TYR A 126 4.11 -7.19 -11.10
N LYS A 127 5.03 -6.49 -10.43
CA LYS A 127 6.46 -6.57 -10.71
C LYS A 127 7.25 -6.20 -9.47
N TRP A 128 8.53 -6.51 -9.49
CA TRP A 128 9.47 -6.14 -8.42
C TRP A 128 10.39 -5.05 -8.95
N VAL A 129 10.50 -3.96 -8.22
CA VAL A 129 11.25 -2.77 -8.66
C VAL A 129 12.20 -2.29 -7.56
N ASP A 130 13.15 -1.44 -7.94
CA ASP A 130 14.00 -0.75 -6.95
C ASP A 130 13.18 0.27 -6.18
N ALA A 131 13.49 0.42 -4.88
CA ALA A 131 12.76 1.36 -4.03
C ALA A 131 12.79 2.78 -4.59
N ASP A 132 13.90 3.19 -5.19
CA ASP A 132 14.05 4.54 -5.73
C ASP A 132 13.13 4.82 -6.93
N GLU A 133 12.58 3.80 -7.57
CA GLU A 133 11.63 3.96 -8.68
C GLU A 133 10.20 4.25 -8.21
N LEU A 134 9.89 3.94 -6.95
CA LEU A 134 8.51 3.99 -6.44
C LEU A 134 7.81 5.33 -6.63
N PRO A 135 8.44 6.48 -6.33
CA PRO A 135 7.74 7.76 -6.49
C PRO A 135 7.35 8.07 -7.92
N GLU A 136 8.06 7.50 -8.91
CA GLU A 136 7.76 7.74 -10.32
C GLU A 136 6.68 6.80 -10.86
N LEU A 137 6.34 5.73 -10.13
CA LEU A 137 5.38 4.73 -10.56
C LEU A 137 3.97 5.00 -10.06
N ILE A 138 3.84 5.74 -8.95
CA ILE A 138 2.54 6.00 -8.32
C ILE A 138 1.88 7.23 -8.94
N ILE A 139 0.54 7.27 -8.86
CA ILE A 139 -0.23 8.44 -9.28
C ILE A 139 0.33 9.72 -8.61
N PRO A 140 0.49 10.83 -9.36
CA PRO A 140 1.27 11.98 -8.89
C PRO A 140 0.89 12.57 -7.53
N PHE A 141 -0.39 12.59 -7.15
CA PHE A 141 -0.77 13.21 -5.87
C PHE A 141 -0.33 12.39 -4.65
N LYS A 142 0.12 11.14 -4.85
CA LYS A 142 0.66 10.29 -3.77
C LYS A 142 2.19 10.23 -3.76
N LYS A 143 2.84 10.95 -4.66
CA LYS A 143 4.29 10.92 -4.81
C LYS A 143 5.04 11.26 -3.52
N ARG A 144 4.56 12.28 -2.80
CA ARG A 144 5.15 12.71 -1.53
C ARG A 144 5.12 11.59 -0.49
N VAL A 145 3.99 10.87 -0.41
CA VAL A 145 3.84 9.74 0.52
C VAL A 145 4.89 8.68 0.24
N TYR A 146 5.05 8.32 -1.04
CA TYR A 146 6.02 7.28 -1.42
C TYR A 146 7.45 7.72 -1.14
N ARG A 147 7.78 9.00 -1.34
CA ARG A 147 9.10 9.53 -0.98
C ARG A 147 9.37 9.38 0.52
N GLN A 148 8.38 9.66 1.35
CA GLN A 148 8.51 9.52 2.80
C GLN A 148 8.72 8.06 3.21
N VAL A 149 7.99 7.14 2.60
CA VAL A 149 8.12 5.70 2.89
C VAL A 149 9.51 5.20 2.47
N VAL A 150 9.95 5.56 1.27
CA VAL A 150 11.28 5.17 0.77
C VAL A 150 12.37 5.70 1.69
N GLU A 151 12.27 6.96 2.10
CA GLU A 151 13.25 7.59 3.00
C GLU A 151 13.33 6.83 4.33
N ALA A 152 12.17 6.43 4.88
CA ALA A 152 12.10 5.74 6.16
C ALA A 152 12.74 4.35 6.11
N PHE A 153 12.65 3.65 4.98
CA PHE A 153 13.04 2.24 4.89
C PHE A 153 14.26 1.97 3.99
N ARG A 154 14.77 2.97 3.31
CA ARG A 154 15.86 2.81 2.32
C ARG A 154 17.05 2.02 2.86
N ASP A 155 17.49 2.32 4.06
CA ASP A 155 18.68 1.71 4.65
C ASP A 155 18.47 0.26 5.08
N LEU A 156 17.22 -0.21 5.08
CA LEU A 156 16.86 -1.55 5.53
C LEU A 156 16.53 -2.49 4.37
N VAL A 157 16.50 -1.96 3.17
CA VAL A 157 16.13 -2.73 1.97
C VAL A 157 17.36 -3.34 1.29
#